data_b2180cb95c130e0bb37ec715185cc641
#
_entry.id   b2180cb95c130e0bb37ec715185cc641
#
_cell.length_a   1.000
_cell.length_b   1.000
_cell.length_c   1.000
_cell.angle_alpha   90.00
_cell.angle_beta   90.00
_cell.angle_gamma   90.00
#
_symmetry.space_group_name_H-M   'P 1'
#
loop_
_entity.id
_entity.type
_entity.pdbx_description
1 polymer ?
#
loop_
_entity_poly.entity_id
_entity_poly.type
_entity_poly.pdbx_seq_one_letter_code
_entity_poly.pdbx_strand_id
1 'polypeptide(L)'
;WMGYLNQQDFSDRENHWRNIEEACHKSKIPQDHPQENNLMGDAKTIRVSLKRDQTTQLLGDVPNHYSIRVDELLIAALARTLTRWSGQSLLALQLEGHGRETGRSNMDLSRTVGWLTCLYPAVIQTHHEQSPDHSLKASKEALRGALDHGLSYGLLRWGNQHNTRKLADQNGPTVRFNYLGQSDQLFGPQSLFARAPENTGNARHPDDPRDVLFELNAIVIDGELQIHWIYGGNKHEEKTMRKLGKAYQQDILDLITFCLAPDSQSGYVESEFPLMDLKPGELQDLLEDIE
;
A
#
# COMPACT_ATOMS: atom_id res chain seq x y z
N TRP A 1 3.83 -14.25 21.87
CA TRP A 1 4.34 -13.35 20.82
C TRP A 1 4.66 -11.97 21.38
N MET A 2 3.70 -11.25 21.96
CA MET A 2 3.93 -9.92 22.55
C MET A 2 5.06 -9.91 23.59
N GLY A 3 5.17 -10.96 24.43
CA GLY A 3 6.27 -11.09 25.38
C GLY A 3 7.65 -11.20 24.71
N TYR A 4 7.74 -11.89 23.59
CA TYR A 4 8.94 -11.96 22.76
C TYR A 4 9.27 -10.60 22.13
N LEU A 5 8.28 -9.96 21.50
CA LEU A 5 8.48 -8.67 20.84
C LEU A 5 8.95 -7.58 21.83
N ASN A 6 8.39 -7.55 23.04
CA ASN A 6 8.79 -6.61 24.09
C ASN A 6 10.24 -6.81 24.61
N GLN A 7 10.87 -7.94 24.30
CA GLN A 7 12.27 -8.21 24.64
C GLN A 7 13.24 -7.84 23.52
N GLN A 8 12.71 -7.52 22.32
CA GLN A 8 13.56 -7.11 21.19
C GLN A 8 13.96 -5.63 21.31
N ASP A 9 15.18 -5.33 20.95
CA ASP A 9 15.65 -3.95 20.79
C ASP A 9 15.46 -3.54 19.32
N PHE A 10 14.68 -2.48 19.11
CA PHE A 10 14.41 -1.87 17.80
C PHE A 10 14.97 -0.45 17.71
N SER A 11 15.88 -0.05 18.60
CA SER A 11 16.45 1.31 18.65
C SER A 11 17.22 1.67 17.37
N ASP A 12 17.81 0.68 16.71
CA ASP A 12 18.48 0.83 15.41
C ASP A 12 17.50 1.25 14.29
N ARG A 13 16.20 0.95 14.43
CA ARG A 13 15.16 1.24 13.47
C ARG A 13 14.39 2.54 13.75
N GLU A 14 14.60 3.12 14.92
CA GLU A 14 13.90 4.35 15.34
C GLU A 14 14.16 5.51 14.37
N ASN A 15 15.40 5.72 13.95
CA ASN A 15 15.75 6.79 13.02
C ASN A 15 15.11 6.59 11.63
N HIS A 16 15.04 5.36 11.16
CA HIS A 16 14.36 5.04 9.90
C HIS A 16 12.87 5.44 9.96
N TRP A 17 12.14 4.99 10.98
CA TRP A 17 10.73 5.30 11.11
C TRP A 17 10.46 6.78 11.38
N ARG A 18 11.34 7.44 12.11
CA ARG A 18 11.27 8.90 12.33
C ARG A 18 11.38 9.67 11.02
N ASN A 19 12.32 9.31 10.16
CA ASN A 19 12.48 9.94 8.83
C ASN A 19 11.25 9.72 7.96
N ILE A 20 10.64 8.53 8.01
CA ILE A 20 9.38 8.24 7.28
C ILE A 20 8.23 9.10 7.84
N GLU A 21 8.07 9.21 9.17
CA GLU A 21 7.03 10.06 9.77
C GLU A 21 7.21 11.53 9.37
N GLU A 22 8.44 12.05 9.40
CA GLU A 22 8.73 13.42 8.95
C GLU A 22 8.37 13.63 7.48
N ALA A 23 8.63 12.65 6.63
CA ALA A 23 8.24 12.70 5.22
C ALA A 23 6.70 12.63 5.04
N CYS A 24 5.99 11.86 5.88
CA CYS A 24 4.52 11.79 5.86
C CYS A 24 3.86 13.15 6.05
N HIS A 25 4.44 14.05 6.86
CA HIS A 25 3.90 15.40 7.07
C HIS A 25 3.92 16.28 5.83
N LYS A 26 4.75 15.95 4.85
CA LYS A 26 4.84 16.65 3.57
C LYS A 26 3.74 16.21 2.60
N SER A 27 3.14 15.03 2.81
CA SER A 27 2.05 14.51 1.98
C SER A 27 0.71 15.14 2.37
N LYS A 28 0.22 16.07 1.57
CA LYS A 28 -1.07 16.75 1.81
C LYS A 28 -2.07 16.33 0.75
N ILE A 29 -3.18 15.78 1.18
CA ILE A 29 -4.31 15.45 0.30
C ILE A 29 -5.26 16.64 0.28
N PRO A 30 -5.53 17.27 -0.88
CA PRO A 30 -6.50 18.34 -1.01
C PRO A 30 -7.89 17.87 -0.58
N GLN A 31 -8.69 18.78 -0.01
CA GLN A 31 -10.05 18.51 0.41
C GLN A 31 -10.97 19.57 -0.17
N ASP A 32 -12.13 19.15 -0.69
CA ASP A 32 -13.14 20.09 -1.21
C ASP A 32 -13.73 20.93 -0.05
N HIS A 33 -13.89 20.30 1.12
CA HIS A 33 -14.46 20.91 2.33
C HIS A 33 -13.58 20.62 3.57
N PRO A 34 -12.44 21.33 3.76
CA PRO A 34 -11.47 21.02 4.81
C PRO A 34 -11.98 21.23 6.24
N GLN A 35 -12.97 22.10 6.43
CA GLN A 35 -13.53 22.44 7.75
C GLN A 35 -14.55 21.43 8.27
N GLU A 36 -15.08 20.56 7.41
CA GLU A 36 -16.10 19.58 7.80
C GLU A 36 -15.50 18.42 8.60
N ASN A 37 -16.34 17.71 9.35
CA ASN A 37 -15.96 16.51 10.07
C ASN A 37 -15.76 15.33 9.09
N ASN A 38 -14.98 14.35 9.52
CA ASN A 38 -14.75 13.10 8.81
C ASN A 38 -15.24 11.93 9.67
N LEU A 39 -16.54 11.61 9.59
CA LEU A 39 -17.18 10.59 10.41
C LEU A 39 -17.47 9.31 9.61
N MET A 40 -17.63 8.19 10.31
CA MET A 40 -17.97 6.91 9.70
C MET A 40 -19.33 6.94 9.01
N GLY A 41 -20.31 7.66 9.58
CA GLY A 41 -21.64 7.82 8.99
C GLY A 41 -21.67 8.57 7.66
N ASP A 42 -20.66 9.40 7.41
CA ASP A 42 -20.52 10.19 6.17
C ASP A 42 -19.72 9.44 5.09
N ALA A 43 -19.28 8.21 5.37
CA ALA A 43 -18.46 7.44 4.46
C ALA A 43 -19.25 7.08 3.18
N LYS A 44 -18.65 7.38 2.04
CA LYS A 44 -19.13 7.00 0.71
C LYS A 44 -18.08 6.16 0.02
N THR A 45 -18.52 5.37 -0.97
CA THR A 45 -17.61 4.52 -1.73
C THR A 45 -17.80 4.75 -3.23
N ILE A 46 -16.69 4.93 -3.93
CA ILE A 46 -16.64 4.71 -5.37
C ILE A 46 -15.98 3.38 -5.66
N ARG A 47 -16.32 2.77 -6.79
CA ARG A 47 -15.69 1.53 -7.25
C ARG A 47 -14.89 1.81 -8.52
N VAL A 48 -13.65 1.35 -8.51
CA VAL A 48 -12.77 1.25 -9.68
C VAL A 48 -12.61 -0.23 -9.99
N SER A 49 -12.68 -0.65 -11.27
CA SER A 49 -12.52 -2.05 -11.62
C SER A 49 -11.76 -2.22 -12.93
N LEU A 50 -11.05 -3.34 -13.04
CA LEU A 50 -10.48 -3.82 -14.29
C LEU A 50 -11.31 -5.00 -14.80
N LYS A 51 -11.46 -5.09 -16.13
CA LYS A 51 -12.07 -6.24 -16.79
C LYS A 51 -11.19 -7.49 -16.61
N ARG A 52 -11.78 -8.65 -16.84
CA ARG A 52 -11.12 -9.96 -16.67
C ARG A 52 -9.80 -10.07 -17.46
N ASP A 53 -9.77 -9.64 -18.72
CA ASP A 53 -8.58 -9.66 -19.57
C ASP A 53 -7.45 -8.78 -18.99
N GLN A 54 -7.77 -7.55 -18.56
CA GLN A 54 -6.85 -6.62 -17.93
C GLN A 54 -6.35 -7.14 -16.57
N THR A 55 -7.24 -7.76 -15.80
CA THR A 55 -6.90 -8.39 -14.52
C THR A 55 -5.97 -9.59 -14.73
N THR A 56 -6.20 -10.40 -15.77
CA THR A 56 -5.33 -11.53 -16.11
C THR A 56 -3.92 -11.05 -16.46
N GLN A 57 -3.79 -10.00 -17.26
CA GLN A 57 -2.49 -9.39 -17.56
C GLN A 57 -1.79 -8.90 -16.29
N LEU A 58 -2.51 -8.18 -15.42
CA LEU A 58 -1.97 -7.67 -14.16
C LEU A 58 -1.47 -8.79 -13.23
N LEU A 59 -2.19 -9.91 -13.15
CA LEU A 59 -1.87 -11.01 -12.24
C LEU A 59 -0.80 -11.98 -12.78
N GLY A 60 -0.67 -12.11 -14.09
CA GLY A 60 0.18 -13.10 -14.75
C GLY A 60 1.30 -12.48 -15.59
N ASP A 61 0.93 -11.76 -16.65
CA ASP A 61 1.89 -11.29 -17.64
C ASP A 61 2.84 -10.23 -17.06
N VAL A 62 2.30 -9.25 -16.35
CA VAL A 62 3.07 -8.14 -15.77
C VAL A 62 4.13 -8.61 -14.77
N PRO A 63 3.83 -9.44 -13.74
CA PRO A 63 4.84 -9.93 -12.81
C PRO A 63 5.96 -10.72 -13.50
N ASN A 64 5.62 -11.49 -14.52
CA ASN A 64 6.58 -12.32 -15.26
C ASN A 64 7.49 -11.51 -16.18
N HIS A 65 6.99 -10.39 -16.74
CA HIS A 65 7.73 -9.59 -17.70
C HIS A 65 8.55 -8.49 -17.03
N TYR A 66 7.99 -7.83 -16.03
CA TYR A 66 8.59 -6.64 -15.39
C TYR A 66 9.09 -6.89 -13.96
N SER A 67 8.93 -8.11 -13.41
CA SER A 67 9.35 -8.45 -12.03
C SER A 67 8.76 -7.53 -10.94
N ILE A 68 7.47 -7.20 -11.05
CA ILE A 68 6.74 -6.36 -10.09
C ILE A 68 5.54 -7.09 -9.51
N ARG A 69 5.25 -6.87 -8.23
CA ARG A 69 4.05 -7.40 -7.59
C ARG A 69 2.83 -6.54 -7.90
N VAL A 70 1.66 -7.15 -7.79
CA VAL A 70 0.37 -6.47 -8.03
C VAL A 70 0.17 -5.26 -7.12
N ASP A 71 0.45 -5.41 -5.83
CA ASP A 71 0.35 -4.32 -4.85
C ASP A 71 1.31 -3.16 -5.16
N GLU A 72 2.54 -3.46 -5.59
CA GLU A 72 3.54 -2.46 -5.99
C GLU A 72 3.06 -1.63 -7.19
N LEU A 73 2.49 -2.28 -8.23
CA LEU A 73 1.94 -1.58 -9.39
C LEU A 73 0.71 -0.74 -9.03
N LEU A 74 -0.21 -1.28 -8.24
CA LEU A 74 -1.41 -0.55 -7.81
C LEU A 74 -1.04 0.70 -6.98
N ILE A 75 -0.03 0.60 -6.12
CA ILE A 75 0.48 1.73 -5.33
C ILE A 75 1.19 2.75 -6.23
N ALA A 76 1.98 2.31 -7.22
CA ALA A 76 2.60 3.20 -8.19
C ALA A 76 1.55 4.02 -8.96
N ALA A 77 0.49 3.38 -9.45
CA ALA A 77 -0.63 4.04 -10.11
C ALA A 77 -1.34 5.04 -9.19
N LEU A 78 -1.58 4.66 -7.93
CA LEU A 78 -2.19 5.54 -6.93
C LEU A 78 -1.32 6.76 -6.65
N ALA A 79 0.00 6.57 -6.53
CA ALA A 79 0.94 7.65 -6.32
C ALA A 79 0.95 8.63 -7.50
N ARG A 80 0.96 8.15 -8.76
CA ARG A 80 0.85 9.01 -9.95
C ARG A 80 -0.45 9.81 -9.96
N THR A 81 -1.57 9.15 -9.67
CA THR A 81 -2.89 9.79 -9.63
C THR A 81 -2.95 10.90 -8.59
N LEU A 82 -2.55 10.60 -7.35
CA LEU A 82 -2.69 11.54 -6.24
C LEU A 82 -1.65 12.65 -6.28
N THR A 83 -0.42 12.41 -6.72
CA THR A 83 0.59 13.47 -6.90
C THR A 83 0.22 14.43 -8.03
N ARG A 84 -0.35 13.93 -9.13
CA ARG A 84 -0.89 14.77 -10.22
C ARG A 84 -2.03 15.66 -9.72
N TRP A 85 -2.94 15.11 -8.93
CA TRP A 85 -4.08 15.87 -8.41
C TRP A 85 -3.67 16.89 -7.35
N SER A 86 -2.76 16.52 -6.45
CA SER A 86 -2.32 17.38 -5.35
C SER A 86 -1.22 18.37 -5.73
N GLY A 87 -0.55 18.17 -6.88
CA GLY A 87 0.63 18.95 -7.29
C GLY A 87 1.88 18.65 -6.46
N GLN A 88 1.92 17.50 -5.77
CA GLN A 88 3.04 17.12 -4.91
C GLN A 88 3.94 16.08 -5.56
N SER A 89 5.16 15.93 -5.05
CA SER A 89 6.17 14.99 -5.53
C SER A 89 6.31 13.74 -4.65
N LEU A 90 5.44 13.56 -3.66
CA LEU A 90 5.42 12.38 -2.80
C LEU A 90 4.00 12.05 -2.36
N LEU A 91 3.77 10.77 -2.09
CA LEU A 91 2.56 10.25 -1.47
C LEU A 91 2.92 9.44 -0.24
N ALA A 92 2.34 9.77 0.90
CA ALA A 92 2.40 8.95 2.11
C ALA A 92 1.17 8.06 2.20
N LEU A 93 1.40 6.76 2.44
CA LEU A 93 0.37 5.73 2.61
C LEU A 93 0.49 5.06 3.97
N GLN A 94 -0.64 4.68 4.54
CA GLN A 94 -0.71 3.69 5.60
C GLN A 94 -0.93 2.33 4.95
N LEU A 95 -0.04 1.39 5.21
CA LEU A 95 -0.06 0.02 4.69
C LEU A 95 -0.29 -0.97 5.82
N GLU A 96 -0.71 -2.18 5.45
CA GLU A 96 -0.91 -3.30 6.35
C GLU A 96 0.10 -4.41 6.07
N GLY A 97 0.80 -4.85 7.13
CA GLY A 97 1.58 -6.08 7.13
C GLY A 97 0.85 -7.17 7.91
N HIS A 98 1.06 -8.43 7.59
CA HIS A 98 0.36 -9.54 8.28
C HIS A 98 0.87 -9.80 9.71
N GLY A 99 2.01 -9.20 10.10
CA GLY A 99 2.56 -9.26 11.47
C GLY A 99 2.97 -10.65 11.93
N ARG A 100 3.21 -11.57 10.99
CA ARG A 100 3.62 -12.96 11.25
C ARG A 100 5.09 -13.20 10.94
N GLU A 101 5.83 -12.15 10.68
CA GLU A 101 7.27 -12.19 10.52
C GLU A 101 7.89 -12.55 11.86
N THR A 102 8.55 -13.70 11.90
CA THR A 102 9.16 -14.20 13.13
C THR A 102 10.61 -13.73 13.29
N GLY A 103 11.15 -13.07 12.26
CA GLY A 103 12.52 -12.54 12.28
C GLY A 103 13.53 -13.62 12.65
N ARG A 104 14.26 -13.40 13.76
CA ARG A 104 15.25 -14.34 14.31
C ARG A 104 14.63 -15.35 15.29
N SER A 105 13.30 -15.33 15.48
CA SER A 105 12.65 -16.29 16.40
C SER A 105 12.38 -17.62 15.70
N ASN A 106 12.49 -18.72 16.44
CA ASN A 106 12.10 -20.04 15.97
C ASN A 106 10.59 -20.32 16.15
N MET A 107 9.78 -19.27 16.41
CA MET A 107 8.34 -19.44 16.59
C MET A 107 7.64 -19.54 15.25
N ASP A 108 6.85 -20.57 15.05
CA ASP A 108 5.94 -20.71 13.92
C ASP A 108 4.58 -20.09 14.25
N LEU A 109 4.26 -18.97 13.62
CA LEU A 109 2.99 -18.26 13.77
C LEU A 109 1.98 -18.59 12.67
N SER A 110 2.31 -19.48 11.71
CA SER A 110 1.49 -19.77 10.54
C SER A 110 0.08 -20.26 10.89
N ARG A 111 -0.05 -21.00 11.99
CA ARG A 111 -1.31 -21.54 12.49
C ARG A 111 -1.89 -20.80 13.71
N THR A 112 -1.30 -19.67 14.09
CA THR A 112 -1.78 -18.87 15.22
C THR A 112 -3.06 -18.13 14.83
N VAL A 113 -4.13 -18.36 15.58
CA VAL A 113 -5.40 -17.63 15.42
C VAL A 113 -5.30 -16.32 16.20
N GLY A 114 -5.54 -15.21 15.52
CA GLY A 114 -5.52 -13.87 16.12
C GLY A 114 -5.29 -12.77 15.09
N TRP A 115 -5.60 -11.53 15.48
CA TRP A 115 -5.32 -10.35 14.70
C TRP A 115 -3.88 -9.90 14.97
N LEU A 116 -2.97 -10.20 14.04
CA LEU A 116 -1.55 -9.87 14.14
C LEU A 116 -1.15 -8.74 13.17
N THR A 117 -2.09 -8.20 12.42
CA THR A 117 -1.86 -7.13 11.44
C THR A 117 -1.14 -5.94 12.06
N CYS A 118 -0.08 -5.48 11.38
CA CYS A 118 0.66 -4.28 11.70
C CYS A 118 0.27 -3.18 10.72
N LEU A 119 0.04 -1.96 11.24
CA LEU A 119 -0.13 -0.76 10.43
C LEU A 119 1.17 0.03 10.43
N TYR A 120 1.64 0.47 9.28
CA TYR A 120 2.86 1.24 9.15
C TYR A 120 2.80 2.26 8.00
N PRO A 121 3.56 3.36 8.09
CA PRO A 121 3.64 4.34 7.03
C PRO A 121 4.65 3.90 5.96
N ALA A 122 4.36 4.24 4.70
CA ALA A 122 5.28 4.18 3.59
C ALA A 122 5.21 5.49 2.79
N VAL A 123 6.33 5.91 2.21
CA VAL A 123 6.42 7.14 1.42
C VAL A 123 6.93 6.81 0.03
N ILE A 124 6.12 7.10 -0.97
CA ILE A 124 6.45 6.92 -2.38
C ILE A 124 6.85 8.30 -2.95
N GLN A 125 8.13 8.46 -3.30
CA GLN A 125 8.62 9.67 -3.94
C GLN A 125 8.50 9.52 -5.45
N THR A 126 7.48 10.16 -6.02
CA THR A 126 7.25 10.16 -7.47
C THR A 126 6.45 11.39 -7.88
N HIS A 127 6.68 11.86 -9.11
CA HIS A 127 5.91 12.90 -9.74
C HIS A 127 5.30 12.35 -11.04
N HIS A 128 4.09 12.77 -11.37
CA HIS A 128 3.37 12.24 -12.53
C HIS A 128 4.06 12.53 -13.89
N GLU A 129 4.97 13.50 -13.94
CA GLU A 129 5.79 13.80 -15.13
C GLU A 129 7.00 12.87 -15.28
N GLN A 130 7.36 12.12 -14.23
CA GLN A 130 8.41 11.12 -14.30
C GLN A 130 7.94 9.89 -15.10
N SER A 131 8.92 9.12 -15.60
CA SER A 131 8.63 7.91 -16.37
C SER A 131 7.77 6.91 -15.57
N PRO A 132 7.00 6.05 -16.23
CA PRO A 132 6.33 4.91 -15.58
C PRO A 132 7.30 4.05 -14.79
N ASP A 133 8.47 3.75 -15.35
CA ASP A 133 9.56 2.98 -14.70
C ASP A 133 9.94 3.57 -13.33
N HIS A 134 10.17 4.89 -13.26
CA HIS A 134 10.50 5.56 -12.00
C HIS A 134 9.42 5.34 -10.94
N SER A 135 8.14 5.49 -11.32
CA SER A 135 7.03 5.32 -10.36
C SER A 135 6.90 3.88 -9.86
N LEU A 136 7.13 2.89 -10.74
CA LEU A 136 7.13 1.47 -10.39
C LEU A 136 8.29 1.13 -9.45
N LYS A 137 9.51 1.57 -9.78
CA LYS A 137 10.69 1.38 -8.93
C LYS A 137 10.56 2.08 -7.58
N ALA A 138 10.06 3.32 -7.54
CA ALA A 138 9.81 4.04 -6.29
C ALA A 138 8.80 3.33 -5.39
N SER A 139 7.75 2.73 -5.94
CA SER A 139 6.79 1.91 -5.21
C SER A 139 7.43 0.64 -4.65
N LYS A 140 8.22 -0.08 -5.46
CA LYS A 140 8.97 -1.26 -5.01
C LYS A 140 9.89 -0.95 -3.84
N GLU A 141 10.71 0.08 -3.97
CA GLU A 141 11.65 0.51 -2.91
C GLU A 141 10.91 0.88 -1.62
N ALA A 142 9.80 1.63 -1.72
CA ALA A 142 9.02 2.02 -0.55
C ALA A 142 8.42 0.83 0.20
N LEU A 143 7.92 -0.20 -0.51
CA LEU A 143 7.35 -1.39 0.12
C LEU A 143 8.42 -2.32 0.69
N ARG A 144 9.53 -2.50 -0.02
CA ARG A 144 10.65 -3.34 0.41
C ARG A 144 11.49 -2.68 1.50
N GLY A 145 11.62 -1.35 1.47
CA GLY A 145 12.26 -0.56 2.51
C GLY A 145 11.47 -0.52 3.83
N ALA A 146 10.23 -1.00 3.85
CA ALA A 146 9.45 -1.16 5.08
C ALA A 146 10.04 -2.30 5.91
N LEU A 147 10.93 -1.94 6.83
CA LEU A 147 11.62 -2.88 7.72
C LEU A 147 10.61 -3.78 8.44
N ASP A 148 10.87 -5.11 8.38
CA ASP A 148 10.04 -6.13 9.01
C ASP A 148 8.52 -5.94 8.81
N HIS A 149 8.12 -5.46 7.64
CA HIS A 149 6.72 -5.20 7.28
C HIS A 149 5.96 -4.41 8.36
N GLY A 150 6.65 -3.42 8.97
CA GLY A 150 6.05 -2.50 9.92
C GLY A 150 5.94 -3.01 11.36
N LEU A 151 6.43 -4.20 11.68
CA LEU A 151 6.34 -4.75 13.04
C LEU A 151 7.06 -3.84 14.06
N SER A 152 8.28 -3.41 13.75
CA SER A 152 9.05 -2.50 14.62
C SER A 152 8.39 -1.13 14.76
N TYR A 153 7.71 -0.62 13.72
CA TYR A 153 6.98 0.64 13.79
C TYR A 153 5.90 0.61 14.88
N GLY A 154 5.05 -0.42 14.86
CA GLY A 154 3.98 -0.57 15.86
C GLY A 154 4.52 -0.66 17.28
N LEU A 155 5.63 -1.37 17.47
CA LEU A 155 6.25 -1.52 18.79
C LEU A 155 6.91 -0.24 19.28
N LEU A 156 7.61 0.51 18.41
CA LEU A 156 8.21 1.81 18.75
C LEU A 156 7.14 2.88 19.04
N ARG A 157 6.00 2.83 18.36
CA ARG A 157 4.94 3.82 18.52
C ARG A 157 4.03 3.55 19.72
N TRP A 158 3.63 2.28 19.94
CA TRP A 158 2.63 1.91 20.95
C TRP A 158 3.14 0.95 22.02
N GLY A 159 4.36 0.43 21.88
CA GLY A 159 4.94 -0.48 22.85
C GLY A 159 5.32 0.20 24.17
N ASN A 160 5.40 -0.61 25.27
CA ASN A 160 5.76 -0.15 26.60
C ASN A 160 7.29 -0.17 26.87
N GLN A 161 8.12 0.01 25.87
CA GLN A 161 9.58 0.01 26.09
C GLN A 161 9.99 1.27 26.83
N HIS A 162 10.53 1.07 28.04
CA HIS A 162 10.88 2.14 28.99
C HIS A 162 12.01 3.08 28.54
N ASN A 163 12.74 2.77 27.45
CA ASN A 163 13.93 3.49 27.04
C ASN A 163 13.93 4.03 25.59
N THR A 164 12.88 3.76 24.80
CA THR A 164 12.80 4.34 23.47
C THR A 164 12.04 5.67 23.50
N ARG A 165 12.61 6.72 22.90
CA ARG A 165 11.84 7.92 22.57
C ARG A 165 10.71 7.47 21.68
N LYS A 166 9.47 7.52 22.18
CA LYS A 166 8.28 7.22 21.39
C LYS A 166 8.34 8.02 20.10
N LEU A 167 8.10 7.36 18.98
CA LEU A 167 7.77 8.05 17.73
C LEU A 167 6.67 9.06 18.06
N ALA A 168 6.80 10.30 17.56
CA ALA A 168 5.90 11.37 17.95
C ALA A 168 4.45 10.98 17.65
N ASP A 169 3.54 11.40 18.54
CA ASP A 169 2.10 11.22 18.34
C ASP A 169 1.59 12.22 17.29
N GLN A 170 2.11 12.08 16.08
CA GLN A 170 1.80 12.94 14.95
C GLN A 170 0.77 12.24 14.05
N ASN A 171 -0.05 13.03 13.38
CA ASN A 171 -1.00 12.50 12.42
C ASN A 171 -0.27 11.72 11.31
N GLY A 172 -0.51 10.43 11.24
CA GLY A 172 0.05 9.55 10.22
C GLY A 172 -0.49 9.87 8.81
N PRO A 173 -0.18 9.02 7.82
CA PRO A 173 -0.71 9.15 6.47
C PRO A 173 -2.23 9.22 6.46
N THR A 174 -2.79 10.06 5.60
CA THR A 174 -4.25 10.22 5.46
C THR A 174 -4.85 9.35 4.36
N VAL A 175 -4.05 8.52 3.72
CA VAL A 175 -4.46 7.53 2.70
C VAL A 175 -4.03 6.15 3.17
N ARG A 176 -4.98 5.22 3.23
CA ARG A 176 -4.75 3.80 3.52
C ARG A 176 -4.95 2.98 2.26
N PHE A 177 -4.05 2.04 2.01
CA PHE A 177 -4.17 1.10 0.90
C PHE A 177 -3.99 -0.33 1.40
N ASN A 178 -4.86 -1.24 0.94
CA ASN A 178 -4.77 -2.65 1.22
C ASN A 178 -5.09 -3.48 -0.04
N TYR A 179 -4.26 -4.46 -0.35
CA TYR A 179 -4.51 -5.46 -1.38
C TYR A 179 -4.82 -6.80 -0.75
N LEU A 180 -6.07 -7.24 -0.86
CA LEU A 180 -6.62 -8.45 -0.23
C LEU A 180 -6.38 -9.74 -1.04
N GLY A 181 -5.68 -9.61 -2.19
CA GLY A 181 -5.39 -10.76 -3.04
C GLY A 181 -6.58 -11.27 -3.85
N GLN A 182 -6.56 -12.57 -4.16
CA GLN A 182 -7.57 -13.25 -4.98
C GLN A 182 -8.54 -14.03 -4.09
N SER A 183 -9.81 -13.61 -4.03
CA SER A 183 -10.84 -14.30 -3.23
C SER A 183 -11.40 -15.55 -3.92
N ASP A 184 -11.21 -15.68 -5.23
CA ASP A 184 -11.74 -16.81 -6.02
C ASP A 184 -11.18 -18.16 -5.57
N GLN A 185 -9.98 -18.17 -5.00
CA GLN A 185 -9.36 -19.37 -4.43
C GLN A 185 -10.06 -19.83 -3.13
N LEU A 186 -10.71 -18.91 -2.41
CA LEU A 186 -11.41 -19.20 -1.16
C LEU A 186 -12.86 -19.63 -1.39
N PHE A 187 -13.50 -19.16 -2.46
CA PHE A 187 -14.92 -19.34 -2.74
C PHE A 187 -15.19 -19.97 -4.13
N GLY A 188 -14.27 -20.80 -4.61
CA GLY A 188 -14.41 -21.50 -5.88
C GLY A 188 -15.54 -22.56 -5.88
N PRO A 189 -15.90 -23.13 -7.04
CA PRO A 189 -17.03 -24.07 -7.18
C PRO A 189 -16.96 -25.31 -6.29
N GLN A 190 -15.77 -25.67 -5.78
CA GLN A 190 -15.55 -26.80 -4.86
C GLN A 190 -15.40 -26.38 -3.41
N SER A 191 -15.54 -25.09 -3.09
CA SER A 191 -15.44 -24.59 -1.72
C SER A 191 -16.68 -25.00 -0.92
N LEU A 192 -16.47 -25.34 0.36
CA LEU A 192 -17.55 -25.57 1.34
C LEU A 192 -18.26 -24.27 1.74
N PHE A 193 -17.70 -23.12 1.42
CA PHE A 193 -18.21 -21.80 1.77
C PHE A 193 -18.47 -20.98 0.53
N ALA A 194 -19.53 -20.16 0.57
CA ALA A 194 -19.85 -19.18 -0.45
C ALA A 194 -19.98 -17.80 0.20
N ARG A 195 -19.83 -16.75 -0.60
CA ARG A 195 -20.09 -15.39 -0.10
C ARG A 195 -21.60 -15.25 0.19
N ALA A 196 -21.90 -14.79 1.39
CA ALA A 196 -23.26 -14.40 1.74
C ALA A 196 -23.63 -13.08 1.05
N PRO A 197 -24.83 -12.96 0.47
CA PRO A 197 -25.30 -11.70 -0.12
C PRO A 197 -25.78 -10.68 0.92
N GLU A 198 -25.97 -11.12 2.17
CA GLU A 198 -26.50 -10.31 3.24
C GLU A 198 -25.48 -9.24 3.68
N ASN A 199 -26.02 -8.08 4.06
CA ASN A 199 -25.21 -7.02 4.66
C ASN A 199 -24.88 -7.37 6.12
N THR A 200 -23.59 -7.29 6.48
CA THR A 200 -23.12 -7.57 7.84
C THR A 200 -23.43 -6.43 8.84
N GLY A 201 -24.01 -5.33 8.39
CA GLY A 201 -24.19 -4.12 9.19
C GLY A 201 -22.94 -3.25 9.27
N ASN A 202 -22.99 -2.22 10.12
CA ASN A 202 -21.89 -1.31 10.32
C ASN A 202 -20.88 -1.87 11.32
N ALA A 203 -19.61 -1.95 10.93
CA ALA A 203 -18.54 -2.42 11.82
C ALA A 203 -18.15 -1.38 12.89
N ARG A 204 -18.49 -0.09 12.70
CA ARG A 204 -18.20 1.03 13.62
C ARG A 204 -19.42 1.93 13.76
N HIS A 205 -19.46 2.68 14.88
CA HIS A 205 -20.54 3.65 15.11
C HIS A 205 -20.49 4.77 14.05
N PRO A 206 -21.64 5.28 13.59
CA PRO A 206 -21.66 6.37 12.60
C PRO A 206 -20.94 7.64 13.06
N ASP A 207 -20.97 7.97 14.35
CA ASP A 207 -20.31 9.15 14.92
C ASP A 207 -18.82 8.94 15.21
N ASP A 208 -18.28 7.73 14.99
CA ASP A 208 -16.84 7.51 15.15
C ASP A 208 -16.06 8.32 14.10
N PRO A 209 -14.96 9.00 14.50
CA PRO A 209 -14.10 9.68 13.55
C PRO A 209 -13.37 8.67 12.64
N ARG A 210 -13.23 9.04 11.39
CA ARG A 210 -12.34 8.34 10.44
C ARG A 210 -10.94 8.90 10.61
N ASP A 211 -9.97 7.99 10.74
CA ASP A 211 -8.55 8.29 10.91
C ASP A 211 -7.84 8.63 9.59
N VAL A 212 -8.43 8.26 8.43
CA VAL A 212 -7.91 8.56 7.10
C VAL A 212 -8.94 9.27 6.22
N LEU A 213 -8.48 10.05 5.26
CA LEU A 213 -9.34 10.69 4.25
C LEU A 213 -9.78 9.67 3.20
N PHE A 214 -8.83 8.84 2.75
CA PHE A 214 -9.05 7.81 1.74
C PHE A 214 -8.64 6.43 2.26
N GLU A 215 -9.51 5.46 2.02
CA GLU A 215 -9.22 4.05 2.27
C GLU A 215 -9.52 3.27 0.98
N LEU A 216 -8.51 2.60 0.44
CA LEU A 216 -8.61 1.81 -0.78
C LEU A 216 -8.39 0.34 -0.44
N ASN A 217 -9.42 -0.47 -0.70
CA ASN A 217 -9.36 -1.92 -0.56
C ASN A 217 -9.48 -2.56 -1.94
N ALA A 218 -8.38 -3.16 -2.41
CA ALA A 218 -8.30 -3.83 -3.70
C ALA A 218 -8.42 -5.35 -3.52
N ILE A 219 -9.25 -6.00 -4.33
CA ILE A 219 -9.51 -7.44 -4.27
C ILE A 219 -9.85 -7.97 -5.66
N VAL A 220 -9.47 -9.20 -5.96
CA VAL A 220 -9.90 -9.88 -7.18
C VAL A 220 -11.07 -10.81 -6.84
N ILE A 221 -12.18 -10.63 -7.54
CA ILE A 221 -13.43 -11.37 -7.39
C ILE A 221 -13.94 -11.76 -8.79
N ASP A 222 -14.25 -13.03 -9.00
CA ASP A 222 -14.76 -13.56 -10.28
C ASP A 222 -13.83 -13.20 -11.46
N GLY A 223 -12.51 -13.16 -11.21
CA GLY A 223 -11.48 -12.82 -12.18
C GLY A 223 -11.41 -11.33 -12.54
N GLU A 224 -12.06 -10.45 -11.81
CA GLU A 224 -12.03 -9.00 -11.99
C GLU A 224 -11.42 -8.30 -10.78
N LEU A 225 -10.44 -7.43 -10.99
CA LEU A 225 -9.94 -6.54 -9.94
C LEU A 225 -11.01 -5.50 -9.61
N GLN A 226 -11.34 -5.39 -8.33
CA GLN A 226 -12.25 -4.40 -7.79
C GLN A 226 -11.54 -3.62 -6.69
N ILE A 227 -11.58 -2.30 -6.78
CA ILE A 227 -11.01 -1.39 -5.79
C ILE A 227 -12.15 -0.57 -5.21
N HIS A 228 -12.42 -0.75 -3.93
CA HIS A 228 -13.37 0.02 -3.17
C HIS A 228 -12.63 1.21 -2.56
N TRP A 229 -12.90 2.41 -3.07
CA TRP A 229 -12.30 3.64 -2.58
C TRP A 229 -13.30 4.36 -1.69
N ILE A 230 -13.07 4.27 -0.38
CA ILE A 230 -13.92 4.80 0.67
C ILE A 230 -13.38 6.19 1.08
N TYR A 231 -14.28 7.18 1.16
CA TYR A 231 -13.95 8.56 1.49
C TYR A 231 -15.04 9.21 2.33
N GLY A 232 -14.71 10.30 3.04
CA GLY A 232 -15.71 11.11 3.76
C GLY A 232 -16.51 11.98 2.79
N GLY A 233 -17.82 11.72 2.66
CA GLY A 233 -18.72 12.47 1.78
C GLY A 233 -18.87 13.95 2.14
N ASN A 234 -18.55 14.33 3.40
CA ASN A 234 -18.48 15.72 3.84
C ASN A 234 -17.13 16.38 3.56
N LYS A 235 -16.07 15.59 3.27
CA LYS A 235 -14.74 16.10 2.94
C LYS A 235 -14.52 16.29 1.46
N HIS A 236 -15.15 15.42 0.63
CA HIS A 236 -14.93 15.39 -0.80
C HIS A 236 -16.25 15.23 -1.54
N GLU A 237 -16.37 15.97 -2.64
CA GLU A 237 -17.50 15.83 -3.56
C GLU A 237 -17.43 14.52 -4.34
N GLU A 238 -18.56 13.90 -4.59
CA GLU A 238 -18.64 12.69 -5.40
C GLU A 238 -18.04 12.88 -6.80
N LYS A 239 -18.22 14.08 -7.38
CA LYS A 239 -17.65 14.44 -8.70
C LYS A 239 -16.12 14.38 -8.69
N THR A 240 -15.48 14.93 -7.64
CA THR A 240 -14.03 14.88 -7.44
C THR A 240 -13.57 13.43 -7.35
N MET A 241 -14.24 12.62 -6.53
CA MET A 241 -13.86 11.23 -6.31
C MET A 241 -14.05 10.36 -7.56
N ARG A 242 -15.14 10.55 -8.33
CA ARG A 242 -15.35 9.85 -9.60
C ARG A 242 -14.28 10.21 -10.65
N LYS A 243 -13.82 11.47 -10.67
CA LYS A 243 -12.72 11.91 -11.55
C LYS A 243 -11.41 11.24 -11.14
N LEU A 244 -11.10 11.20 -9.84
CA LEU A 244 -9.92 10.51 -9.32
C LEU A 244 -9.96 9.01 -9.61
N GLY A 245 -11.11 8.36 -9.41
CA GLY A 245 -11.27 6.93 -9.68
C GLY A 245 -11.02 6.58 -11.16
N LYS A 246 -11.49 7.42 -12.10
CA LYS A 246 -11.21 7.24 -13.53
C LYS A 246 -9.73 7.45 -13.86
N ALA A 247 -9.10 8.48 -13.26
CA ALA A 247 -7.69 8.74 -13.45
C ALA A 247 -6.83 7.58 -12.91
N TYR A 248 -7.18 7.04 -11.76
CA TYR A 248 -6.50 5.90 -11.17
C TYR A 248 -6.63 4.63 -12.03
N GLN A 249 -7.84 4.34 -12.54
CA GLN A 249 -8.04 3.24 -13.49
C GLN A 249 -7.15 3.39 -14.72
N GLN A 250 -7.06 4.61 -15.28
CA GLN A 250 -6.23 4.87 -16.44
C GLN A 250 -4.75 4.70 -16.12
N ASP A 251 -4.27 5.23 -14.98
CA ASP A 251 -2.87 5.06 -14.56
C ASP A 251 -2.50 3.57 -14.38
N ILE A 252 -3.43 2.73 -13.87
CA ILE A 252 -3.20 1.27 -13.78
C ILE A 252 -3.02 0.68 -15.19
N LEU A 253 -3.91 1.01 -16.13
CA LEU A 253 -3.85 0.50 -17.50
C LEU A 253 -2.60 0.97 -18.24
N ASP A 254 -2.19 2.22 -18.05
CA ASP A 254 -0.98 2.78 -18.63
C ASP A 254 0.27 2.05 -18.10
N LEU A 255 0.32 1.75 -16.80
CA LEU A 255 1.42 1.00 -16.20
C LEU A 255 1.45 -0.47 -16.67
N ILE A 256 0.30 -1.13 -16.81
CA ILE A 256 0.22 -2.49 -17.39
C ILE A 256 0.79 -2.46 -18.81
N THR A 257 0.34 -1.50 -19.64
CA THR A 257 0.80 -1.34 -21.02
C THR A 257 2.31 -1.10 -21.08
N PHE A 258 2.83 -0.24 -20.20
CA PHE A 258 4.27 0.01 -20.10
C PHE A 258 5.06 -1.24 -19.73
N CYS A 259 4.62 -1.98 -18.70
CA CYS A 259 5.31 -3.20 -18.25
C CYS A 259 5.34 -4.31 -19.33
N LEU A 260 4.34 -4.35 -20.22
CA LEU A 260 4.23 -5.36 -21.29
C LEU A 260 4.81 -4.88 -22.62
N ALA A 261 5.39 -3.68 -22.68
CA ALA A 261 6.03 -3.19 -23.90
C ALA A 261 7.31 -4.02 -24.22
N PRO A 262 7.59 -4.33 -25.50
CA PRO A 262 8.75 -5.15 -25.88
C PRO A 262 10.09 -4.58 -25.40
N ASP A 263 10.18 -3.24 -25.32
CA ASP A 263 11.38 -2.51 -24.93
C ASP A 263 11.41 -2.16 -23.42
N SER A 264 10.47 -2.69 -22.63
CA SER A 264 10.48 -2.48 -21.18
C SER A 264 11.63 -3.25 -20.56
N GLN A 265 12.56 -2.52 -19.95
CA GLN A 265 13.63 -3.13 -19.17
C GLN A 265 13.06 -3.80 -17.90
N SER A 266 13.79 -4.79 -17.37
CA SER A 266 13.41 -5.44 -16.12
C SER A 266 13.29 -4.43 -14.98
N GLY A 267 12.19 -4.49 -14.23
CA GLY A 267 11.90 -3.57 -13.12
C GLY A 267 12.68 -3.87 -11.83
N TYR A 268 13.91 -4.40 -11.91
CA TYR A 268 14.72 -4.68 -10.74
C TYR A 268 15.16 -3.41 -10.03
N VAL A 269 15.31 -3.50 -8.70
CA VAL A 269 15.77 -2.43 -7.82
C VAL A 269 16.86 -2.95 -6.88
N GLU A 270 17.73 -2.07 -6.39
CA GLU A 270 18.88 -2.45 -5.56
C GLU A 270 18.47 -3.20 -4.28
N SER A 271 17.34 -2.84 -3.68
CA SER A 271 16.81 -3.52 -2.49
C SER A 271 16.45 -5.00 -2.69
N GLU A 272 16.38 -5.48 -3.93
CA GLU A 272 16.17 -6.90 -4.25
C GLU A 272 17.45 -7.74 -4.10
N PHE A 273 18.61 -7.07 -4.03
CA PHE A 273 19.93 -7.72 -3.98
C PHE A 273 20.72 -7.34 -2.71
N PRO A 274 20.18 -7.55 -1.51
CA PRO A 274 20.76 -7.05 -0.26
C PRO A 274 22.14 -7.66 0.06
N LEU A 275 22.54 -8.75 -0.61
CA LEU A 275 23.84 -9.39 -0.43
C LEU A 275 24.94 -8.81 -1.35
N MET A 276 24.59 -7.99 -2.32
CA MET A 276 25.53 -7.44 -3.30
C MET A 276 26.10 -6.07 -2.90
N ASP A 277 25.56 -5.43 -1.86
CA ASP A 277 25.96 -4.09 -1.37
C ASP A 277 26.13 -3.06 -2.50
N LEU A 278 25.15 -3.06 -3.45
CA LEU A 278 25.17 -2.22 -4.64
C LEU A 278 24.94 -0.76 -4.26
N LYS A 279 25.72 0.14 -4.86
CA LYS A 279 25.46 1.56 -4.80
C LYS A 279 24.39 1.98 -5.81
N PRO A 280 23.70 3.11 -5.57
CA PRO A 280 22.72 3.63 -6.51
C PRO A 280 23.30 3.74 -7.94
N GLY A 281 22.66 3.07 -8.90
CA GLY A 281 23.04 3.03 -10.30
C GLY A 281 23.91 1.84 -10.72
N GLU A 282 24.62 1.17 -9.82
CA GLU A 282 25.47 0.01 -10.18
C GLU A 282 24.66 -1.19 -10.68
N LEU A 283 23.39 -1.32 -10.24
CA LEU A 283 22.53 -2.39 -10.73
C LEU A 283 22.22 -2.21 -12.22
N GLN A 284 22.01 -1.00 -12.67
CA GLN A 284 21.70 -0.75 -14.08
C GLN A 284 22.90 -1.03 -14.99
N ASP A 285 24.10 -0.64 -14.55
CA ASP A 285 25.35 -0.95 -15.27
C ASP A 285 25.55 -2.49 -15.38
N LEU A 286 25.27 -3.24 -14.31
CA LEU A 286 25.37 -4.70 -14.31
C LEU A 286 24.33 -5.38 -15.21
N LEU A 287 23.12 -4.85 -15.31
CA LEU A 287 22.08 -5.40 -16.19
C LEU A 287 22.38 -5.14 -17.66
N GLU A 288 22.96 -3.96 -17.99
CA GLU A 288 23.39 -3.62 -19.36
C GLU A 288 24.57 -4.49 -19.83
N ASP A 289 25.43 -4.97 -18.91
CA ASP A 289 26.56 -5.86 -19.25
C ASP A 289 26.14 -7.33 -19.49
N ILE A 290 24.90 -7.71 -19.14
CA ILE A 290 24.37 -9.09 -19.27
C ILE A 290 23.50 -9.26 -20.54
N GLU A 291 22.97 -8.17 -21.10
CA GLU A 291 22.23 -8.17 -22.36
C GLU A 291 23.17 -8.11 -23.58
#